data_f086b8ee7277b9a99e0b8b194cba94b2
#
_entry.id   f086b8ee7277b9a99e0b8b194cba94b2
#
_cell.length_a   1.000
_cell.length_b   1.000
_cell.length_c   1.000
_cell.angle_alpha   90.00
_cell.angle_beta   90.00
_cell.angle_gamma   90.00
#
_symmetry.space_group_name_H-M   'P 1'
#
loop_
_entity.id
_entity.type
_entity.pdbx_description
1 polymer ?
#
loop_
_entity_poly.entity_id
_entity_poly.type
_entity_poly.pdbx_seq_one_letter_code
_entity_poly.pdbx_strand_id
1 'polypeptide(L)'
;MNRLLRSCLAALLFLPALAQAGGGPLNVLVVVNSASRDSRALGAYYLEKHGLPQSHLCSIKVDPRAASISLADFERDVRLPILAHVANQGLAGQIHFLVLCLDVPSRVEGNNGLTAALFYGYKPPTPNAPQCHVASNSVNQYFGSELAYTATAGWNRTNAPIPFLLTAANLETAKQVVDRGAAAFATFPAGAFCLYGSADDARNIRYRTYPAVARQFALFGLSALLETNAVSSPRPPRPILGYVNGLPNLPTNLADAAFAPGAIAEHLTSCAGMIPDPCLGQSSVWDWMRLGATASYGTVCEPCAFQEKFPDPMIAFWYARGFCAGEALAMSVRNPYQGIWVGDPLAAPFAAPPSVVLRAPARNAELDGETPLQISVAAHERGAPPVYLDLYLDGRHHAPIARPFAPVGNELVAQVGTNRFAYVVAPAEDLYAAAAGLAWAINAGGAGQITASAKADRVEIAVRQPRGADGLPLPFAVSVEKGFAA
;
A
#
# COMPACT_ATOMS: atom_id res chain seq x y z
N MET A 1 13.44 -13.48 -47.14
CA MET A 1 13.97 -13.76 -45.79
C MET A 1 14.64 -12.46 -45.31
N ASN A 2 14.30 -11.85 -44.24
CA ASN A 2 14.70 -10.54 -43.66
C ASN A 2 13.70 -9.38 -43.85
N ARG A 3 12.57 -9.47 -43.16
CA ARG A 3 11.71 -8.32 -42.84
C ARG A 3 10.88 -8.54 -41.55
N LEU A 4 11.47 -9.10 -40.52
CA LEU A 4 10.74 -9.39 -39.24
C LEU A 4 11.51 -8.94 -37.97
N LEU A 5 12.33 -7.88 -38.07
CA LEU A 5 13.12 -7.44 -36.91
C LEU A 5 13.20 -5.91 -36.77
N ARG A 6 12.09 -5.18 -37.01
CA ARG A 6 12.08 -3.72 -36.74
C ARG A 6 10.83 -3.19 -36.03
N SER A 7 10.06 -4.03 -35.36
CA SER A 7 8.84 -3.58 -34.68
C SER A 7 8.86 -3.72 -33.15
N CYS A 8 10.01 -3.96 -32.52
CA CYS A 8 10.09 -4.15 -31.05
C CYS A 8 10.94 -3.09 -30.32
N LEU A 9 11.21 -1.93 -30.90
CA LEU A 9 12.08 -0.93 -30.27
C LEU A 9 11.40 0.40 -29.91
N ALA A 10 10.07 0.49 -30.00
CA ALA A 10 9.36 1.73 -29.65
C ALA A 10 8.60 1.66 -28.31
N ALA A 11 8.70 0.57 -27.56
CA ALA A 11 7.97 0.37 -26.28
C ALA A 11 8.83 0.61 -25.02
N LEU A 12 10.02 1.15 -25.13
CA LEU A 12 11.00 1.15 -24.05
C LEU A 12 11.30 2.54 -23.43
N LEU A 13 10.43 3.52 -23.58
CA LEU A 13 10.62 4.84 -22.97
C LEU A 13 9.40 5.36 -22.19
N PHE A 14 8.61 4.46 -21.62
CA PHE A 14 7.67 4.80 -20.58
C PHE A 14 8.22 4.34 -19.23
N LEU A 15 9.05 5.19 -18.61
CA LEU A 15 9.15 5.17 -17.14
C LEU A 15 7.86 5.82 -16.64
N PRO A 16 6.86 5.06 -16.15
CA PRO A 16 5.76 5.67 -15.43
C PRO A 16 6.40 6.39 -14.25
N ALA A 17 5.98 7.62 -13.99
CA ALA A 17 6.28 8.26 -12.74
C ALA A 17 5.84 7.31 -11.62
N LEU A 18 6.81 6.68 -10.95
CA LEU A 18 6.55 5.81 -9.83
C LEU A 18 6.02 6.70 -8.72
N ALA A 19 4.81 6.41 -8.23
CA ALA A 19 4.32 7.04 -7.04
C ALA A 19 5.39 6.87 -5.96
N GLN A 20 5.82 7.96 -5.35
CA GLN A 20 6.74 7.85 -4.23
C GLN A 20 5.97 7.25 -3.07
N ALA A 21 6.47 6.13 -2.52
CA ALA A 21 5.99 5.59 -1.26
C ALA A 21 5.98 6.72 -0.22
N GLY A 22 4.81 7.04 0.31
CA GLY A 22 4.68 8.06 1.33
C GLY A 22 4.98 7.47 2.69
N GLY A 23 5.95 8.02 3.36
CA GLY A 23 6.28 7.66 4.73
C GLY A 23 7.53 6.79 4.86
N GLY A 24 8.27 7.08 5.92
CA GLY A 24 9.45 6.34 6.35
C GLY A 24 9.32 5.93 7.83
N PRO A 25 10.41 5.45 8.43
CA PRO A 25 10.38 5.03 9.84
C PRO A 25 9.82 6.09 10.79
N LEU A 26 10.18 7.37 10.63
CA LEU A 26 9.69 8.46 11.48
C LEU A 26 8.18 8.75 11.34
N ASN A 27 7.48 8.08 10.45
CA ASN A 27 6.02 8.16 10.32
C ASN A 27 5.30 6.98 10.99
N VAL A 28 6.00 6.14 11.76
CA VAL A 28 5.45 4.99 12.47
C VAL A 28 5.38 5.25 13.97
N LEU A 29 4.27 4.88 14.59
CA LEU A 29 4.16 4.70 16.03
C LEU A 29 4.05 3.21 16.35
N VAL A 30 4.97 2.69 17.14
CA VAL A 30 4.97 1.32 17.64
C VAL A 30 4.15 1.25 18.92
N VAL A 31 3.17 0.35 18.98
CA VAL A 31 2.27 0.18 20.12
C VAL A 31 2.49 -1.20 20.73
N VAL A 32 2.87 -1.22 22.01
CA VAL A 32 3.10 -2.46 22.75
C VAL A 32 2.06 -2.68 23.83
N ASN A 33 1.66 -3.92 24.05
CA ASN A 33 0.87 -4.32 25.21
C ASN A 33 1.81 -4.51 26.40
N SER A 34 1.74 -3.60 27.38
CA SER A 34 2.58 -3.63 28.59
C SER A 34 2.35 -4.87 29.46
N ALA A 35 1.21 -5.55 29.30
CA ALA A 35 0.92 -6.81 30.00
C ALA A 35 1.59 -8.03 29.35
N SER A 36 2.13 -7.91 28.11
CA SER A 36 2.83 -8.98 27.41
C SER A 36 4.34 -8.74 27.36
N ARG A 37 5.12 -9.75 27.73
CA ARG A 37 6.59 -9.73 27.57
C ARG A 37 7.00 -9.73 26.10
N ASP A 38 6.33 -10.56 25.30
CA ASP A 38 6.65 -10.73 23.88
C ASP A 38 6.28 -9.51 23.05
N SER A 39 5.17 -8.84 23.38
CA SER A 39 4.79 -7.56 22.78
C SER A 39 5.85 -6.49 23.00
N ARG A 40 6.33 -6.34 24.25
CA ARG A 40 7.39 -5.37 24.58
C ARG A 40 8.71 -5.71 23.87
N ALA A 41 9.09 -6.98 23.85
CA ALA A 41 10.31 -7.44 23.18
C ALA A 41 10.25 -7.19 21.66
N LEU A 42 9.10 -7.44 21.04
CA LEU A 42 8.90 -7.17 19.63
C LEU A 42 8.93 -5.66 19.31
N GLY A 43 8.31 -4.83 20.15
CA GLY A 43 8.34 -3.38 19.97
C GLY A 43 9.75 -2.80 20.05
N ALA A 44 10.55 -3.24 21.04
CA ALA A 44 11.96 -2.85 21.15
C ALA A 44 12.77 -3.27 19.91
N TYR A 45 12.54 -4.50 19.43
CA TYR A 45 13.18 -5.01 18.23
C TYR A 45 12.82 -4.22 16.96
N TYR A 46 11.53 -3.83 16.83
CA TYR A 46 11.06 -3.00 15.71
C TYR A 46 11.72 -1.61 15.71
N LEU A 47 11.79 -0.95 16.89
CA LEU A 47 12.47 0.33 17.02
C LEU A 47 13.94 0.25 16.59
N GLU A 48 14.65 -0.77 17.06
CA GLU A 48 16.07 -0.99 16.73
C GLU A 48 16.26 -1.20 15.22
N LYS A 49 15.47 -2.09 14.61
CA LYS A 49 15.58 -2.44 13.18
C LYS A 49 15.31 -1.28 12.25
N HIS A 50 14.37 -0.43 12.59
CA HIS A 50 13.98 0.73 11.79
C HIS A 50 14.62 2.04 12.23
N GLY A 51 15.48 2.02 13.27
CA GLY A 51 16.18 3.21 13.77
C GLY A 51 15.25 4.26 14.36
N LEU A 52 14.17 3.84 15.03
CA LEU A 52 13.16 4.72 15.61
C LEU A 52 13.57 5.23 16.99
N PRO A 53 13.30 6.51 17.31
CA PRO A 53 13.53 7.02 18.65
C PRO A 53 12.49 6.48 19.65
N GLN A 54 12.84 6.47 20.93
CA GLN A 54 11.98 5.96 22.00
C GLN A 54 10.64 6.71 22.13
N SER A 55 10.56 7.96 21.68
CA SER A 55 9.30 8.73 21.59
C SER A 55 8.25 8.08 20.68
N HIS A 56 8.66 7.20 19.79
CA HIS A 56 7.78 6.43 18.88
C HIS A 56 7.27 5.11 19.49
N LEU A 57 7.53 4.84 20.77
CA LEU A 57 7.03 3.67 21.50
C LEU A 57 5.89 4.05 22.43
N CYS A 58 4.68 3.66 22.10
CA CYS A 58 3.48 3.82 22.92
C CYS A 58 3.17 2.52 23.67
N SER A 59 2.79 2.62 24.94
CA SER A 59 2.34 1.48 25.74
C SER A 59 0.84 1.55 25.99
N ILE A 60 0.15 0.46 25.68
CA ILE A 60 -1.24 0.19 26.06
C ILE A 60 -1.28 -0.96 27.06
N LYS A 61 -2.46 -1.21 27.68
CA LYS A 61 -2.63 -2.34 28.60
C LYS A 61 -3.96 -3.03 28.33
N VAL A 62 -3.91 -4.22 27.74
CA VAL A 62 -5.06 -5.07 27.45
C VAL A 62 -4.76 -6.52 27.90
N ASP A 63 -5.79 -7.37 28.03
CA ASP A 63 -5.56 -8.80 28.30
C ASP A 63 -4.84 -9.45 27.10
N PRO A 64 -3.61 -9.98 27.29
CA PRO A 64 -2.83 -10.56 26.20
C PRO A 64 -3.42 -11.82 25.59
N ARG A 65 -4.44 -12.43 26.24
CA ARG A 65 -5.12 -13.63 25.75
C ARG A 65 -6.48 -13.32 25.09
N ALA A 66 -6.94 -12.08 25.17
CA ALA A 66 -8.22 -11.69 24.61
C ALA A 66 -8.15 -11.62 23.08
N ALA A 67 -8.97 -12.40 22.39
CA ALA A 67 -9.13 -12.31 20.94
C ALA A 67 -10.03 -11.12 20.52
N SER A 68 -10.91 -10.68 21.42
CA SER A 68 -11.86 -9.58 21.21
C SER A 68 -11.90 -8.65 22.42
N ILE A 69 -12.17 -7.38 22.18
CA ILE A 69 -12.32 -6.34 23.21
C ILE A 69 -13.66 -5.65 23.03
N SER A 70 -14.29 -5.20 24.14
CA SER A 70 -15.50 -4.38 24.05
C SER A 70 -15.20 -3.00 23.42
N LEU A 71 -16.20 -2.35 22.84
CA LEU A 71 -16.02 -0.99 22.28
C LEU A 71 -15.59 0.01 23.37
N ALA A 72 -16.16 -0.10 24.57
CA ALA A 72 -15.82 0.78 25.70
C ALA A 72 -14.34 0.61 26.14
N ASP A 73 -13.90 -0.66 26.25
CA ASP A 73 -12.51 -0.94 26.63
C ASP A 73 -11.53 -0.60 25.47
N PHE A 74 -11.93 -0.82 24.22
CA PHE A 74 -11.15 -0.39 23.06
C PHE A 74 -10.90 1.12 23.07
N GLU A 75 -11.93 1.93 23.30
CA GLU A 75 -11.78 3.37 23.41
C GLU A 75 -10.87 3.76 24.58
N ARG A 76 -11.11 3.20 25.78
CA ARG A 76 -10.39 3.54 27.01
C ARG A 76 -8.94 3.06 27.01
N ASP A 77 -8.69 1.82 26.61
CA ASP A 77 -7.42 1.12 26.85
C ASP A 77 -6.52 1.04 25.61
N VAL A 78 -7.08 1.31 24.40
CA VAL A 78 -6.32 1.26 23.16
C VAL A 78 -6.29 2.64 22.49
N ARG A 79 -7.44 3.15 22.04
CA ARG A 79 -7.49 4.35 21.19
C ARG A 79 -7.08 5.62 21.93
N LEU A 80 -7.65 5.89 23.08
CA LEU A 80 -7.32 7.11 23.86
C LEU A 80 -5.85 7.16 24.32
N PRO A 81 -5.23 6.07 24.83
CA PRO A 81 -3.81 6.06 25.13
C PRO A 81 -2.90 6.36 23.93
N ILE A 82 -3.22 5.82 22.74
CA ILE A 82 -2.47 6.10 21.51
C ILE A 82 -2.57 7.59 21.16
N LEU A 83 -3.76 8.17 21.16
CA LEU A 83 -3.97 9.59 20.86
C LEU A 83 -3.26 10.50 21.87
N ALA A 84 -3.33 10.16 23.16
CA ALA A 84 -2.65 10.89 24.21
C ALA A 84 -1.12 10.83 24.04
N HIS A 85 -0.57 9.66 23.70
CA HIS A 85 0.86 9.52 23.44
C HIS A 85 1.31 10.38 22.26
N VAL A 86 0.61 10.31 21.13
CA VAL A 86 0.90 11.13 19.93
C VAL A 86 0.91 12.61 20.26
N ALA A 87 -0.09 13.08 21.02
CA ALA A 87 -0.18 14.47 21.44
C ALA A 87 0.96 14.87 22.41
N ASN A 88 1.22 14.06 23.43
CA ASN A 88 2.23 14.34 24.45
C ASN A 88 3.67 14.31 23.90
N GLN A 89 3.91 13.50 22.87
CA GLN A 89 5.21 13.43 22.22
C GLN A 89 5.39 14.45 21.09
N GLY A 90 4.35 15.24 20.76
CA GLY A 90 4.40 16.21 19.66
C GLY A 90 4.49 15.57 18.28
N LEU A 91 3.91 14.38 18.10
CA LEU A 91 3.94 13.60 16.86
C LEU A 91 2.67 13.77 16.02
N ALA A 92 1.78 14.69 16.40
CA ALA A 92 0.53 14.94 15.67
C ALA A 92 0.82 15.37 14.22
N GLY A 93 0.11 14.75 13.27
CA GLY A 93 0.31 15.01 11.83
C GLY A 93 1.53 14.32 11.20
N GLN A 94 2.42 13.73 12.02
CA GLN A 94 3.60 13.01 11.56
C GLN A 94 3.35 11.51 11.41
N ILE A 95 2.53 10.91 12.27
CA ILE A 95 2.31 9.47 12.30
C ILE A 95 1.31 9.07 11.21
N HIS A 96 1.74 8.22 10.29
CA HIS A 96 0.96 7.67 9.19
C HIS A 96 0.62 6.19 9.40
N PHE A 97 1.41 5.49 10.20
CA PHE A 97 1.21 4.08 10.50
C PHE A 97 1.24 3.81 12.00
N LEU A 98 0.38 2.89 12.45
CA LEU A 98 0.46 2.28 13.77
C LEU A 98 0.89 0.82 13.62
N VAL A 99 1.89 0.39 14.36
CA VAL A 99 2.34 -1.00 14.42
C VAL A 99 2.05 -1.55 15.81
N LEU A 100 0.94 -2.30 15.93
CA LEU A 100 0.52 -2.92 17.18
C LEU A 100 1.20 -4.30 17.29
N CYS A 101 2.10 -4.41 18.27
CA CYS A 101 2.88 -5.63 18.49
C CYS A 101 2.02 -6.73 19.13
N LEU A 102 2.52 -7.97 19.10
CA LEU A 102 1.90 -9.19 19.64
C LEU A 102 0.96 -9.00 20.83
N ASP A 103 0.00 -9.91 21.01
CA ASP A 103 -0.88 -9.99 22.18
C ASP A 103 -1.78 -8.76 22.36
N VAL A 104 -2.24 -8.23 21.23
CA VAL A 104 -3.30 -7.23 21.15
C VAL A 104 -4.52 -7.90 20.50
N PRO A 105 -5.75 -7.68 21.00
CA PRO A 105 -6.96 -8.25 20.41
C PRO A 105 -7.07 -7.98 18.90
N SER A 106 -7.55 -8.95 18.13
CA SER A 106 -7.73 -8.78 16.68
C SER A 106 -9.03 -8.06 16.31
N ARG A 107 -10.01 -8.00 17.25
CA ARG A 107 -11.37 -7.51 16.94
C ARG A 107 -12.00 -6.75 18.09
N VAL A 108 -12.97 -5.89 17.72
CA VAL A 108 -13.81 -5.10 18.63
C VAL A 108 -15.24 -5.61 18.49
N GLU A 109 -15.95 -5.84 19.62
CA GLU A 109 -17.32 -6.39 19.68
C GLU A 109 -17.49 -7.69 18.88
N GLY A 110 -16.40 -8.44 18.65
CA GLY A 110 -16.41 -9.69 17.90
C GLY A 110 -16.63 -9.56 16.37
N ASN A 111 -16.92 -8.38 15.85
CA ASN A 111 -17.34 -8.19 14.46
C ASN A 111 -16.60 -7.09 13.68
N ASN A 112 -15.86 -6.22 14.33
CA ASN A 112 -14.97 -5.27 13.66
C ASN A 112 -13.52 -5.67 13.86
N GLY A 113 -12.69 -5.59 12.82
CA GLY A 113 -11.25 -5.69 12.95
C GLY A 113 -10.70 -4.52 13.77
N LEU A 114 -9.81 -4.80 14.72
CA LEU A 114 -9.25 -3.75 15.58
C LEU A 114 -8.49 -2.71 14.76
N THR A 115 -7.78 -3.12 13.71
CA THR A 115 -7.08 -2.18 12.82
C THR A 115 -8.07 -1.30 12.08
N ALA A 116 -9.16 -1.84 11.58
CA ALA A 116 -10.19 -1.05 10.91
C ALA A 116 -10.89 -0.07 11.88
N ALA A 117 -11.18 -0.50 13.12
CA ALA A 117 -11.77 0.36 14.13
C ALA A 117 -10.84 1.53 14.52
N LEU A 118 -9.52 1.31 14.57
CA LEU A 118 -8.52 2.36 14.76
C LEU A 118 -8.43 3.31 13.56
N PHE A 119 -8.54 2.78 12.34
CA PHE A 119 -8.37 3.54 11.10
C PHE A 119 -9.49 4.54 10.86
N TYR A 120 -10.76 4.11 11.00
CA TYR A 120 -11.91 4.94 10.61
C TYR A 120 -13.14 4.78 11.50
N GLY A 121 -12.93 4.26 12.70
CA GLY A 121 -13.95 4.10 13.72
C GLY A 121 -14.72 2.78 13.61
N TYR A 122 -15.29 2.37 14.73
CA TYR A 122 -16.16 1.20 14.82
C TYR A 122 -17.39 1.35 13.92
N LYS A 123 -17.75 0.28 13.19
CA LYS A 123 -18.93 0.23 12.32
C LYS A 123 -19.97 -0.73 12.92
N PRO A 124 -21.08 -0.21 13.48
CA PRO A 124 -22.10 -1.06 14.05
C PRO A 124 -22.77 -1.93 12.97
N PRO A 125 -23.19 -3.15 13.31
CA PRO A 125 -23.99 -3.97 12.42
C PRO A 125 -25.25 -3.23 11.96
N THR A 126 -25.67 -3.46 10.72
CA THR A 126 -26.93 -2.93 10.21
C THR A 126 -28.11 -3.62 10.93
N PRO A 127 -29.01 -2.89 11.60
CA PRO A 127 -30.15 -3.49 12.29
C PRO A 127 -30.98 -4.36 11.34
N ASN A 128 -31.40 -5.54 11.82
CA ASN A 128 -32.22 -6.50 11.09
C ASN A 128 -31.61 -7.07 9.78
N ALA A 129 -30.33 -6.84 9.54
CA ALA A 129 -29.60 -7.44 8.44
C ALA A 129 -28.69 -8.59 8.93
N PRO A 130 -28.34 -9.57 8.07
CA PRO A 130 -27.31 -10.55 8.39
C PRO A 130 -26.01 -9.86 8.84
N GLN A 131 -25.28 -10.47 9.79
CA GLN A 131 -24.03 -9.91 10.32
C GLN A 131 -22.99 -9.60 9.22
N CYS A 132 -23.01 -10.35 8.13
CA CYS A 132 -22.12 -10.14 7.00
C CYS A 132 -22.62 -9.06 6.01
N HIS A 133 -23.76 -8.42 6.24
CA HIS A 133 -24.20 -7.31 5.40
C HIS A 133 -23.23 -6.14 5.50
N VAL A 134 -23.04 -5.41 4.40
CA VAL A 134 -22.14 -4.22 4.39
C VAL A 134 -22.71 -3.14 5.30
N ALA A 135 -21.97 -2.76 6.32
CA ALA A 135 -22.38 -1.72 7.25
C ALA A 135 -22.46 -0.35 6.56
N SER A 136 -23.43 0.47 6.97
CA SER A 136 -23.54 1.85 6.51
C SER A 136 -22.26 2.64 6.85
N ASN A 137 -21.87 3.56 5.97
CA ASN A 137 -20.69 4.43 6.17
C ASN A 137 -19.37 3.67 6.41
N SER A 138 -19.24 2.45 5.86
CA SER A 138 -18.04 1.62 5.99
C SER A 138 -17.07 1.74 4.82
N VAL A 139 -17.33 2.67 3.88
CA VAL A 139 -16.44 2.91 2.74
C VAL A 139 -15.16 3.60 3.20
N ASN A 140 -14.04 2.98 2.88
CA ASN A 140 -12.72 3.53 3.08
C ASN A 140 -12.43 4.61 2.03
N GLN A 141 -12.25 5.84 2.47
CA GLN A 141 -12.00 6.98 1.56
C GLN A 141 -10.62 6.90 0.87
N TYR A 142 -9.70 6.12 1.41
CA TYR A 142 -8.39 5.89 0.81
C TYR A 142 -8.41 4.81 -0.28
N PHE A 143 -9.50 4.05 -0.42
CA PHE A 143 -9.64 3.00 -1.43
C PHE A 143 -9.38 3.52 -2.85
N GLY A 144 -8.38 2.94 -3.53
CA GLY A 144 -8.03 3.26 -4.91
C GLY A 144 -7.59 4.70 -5.15
N SER A 145 -7.17 5.43 -4.12
CA SER A 145 -6.78 6.84 -4.24
C SER A 145 -5.52 7.05 -5.08
N GLU A 146 -4.59 6.09 -5.04
CA GLU A 146 -3.25 6.18 -5.65
C GLU A 146 -2.41 7.38 -5.16
N LEU A 147 -2.82 8.01 -4.08
CA LEU A 147 -2.07 9.06 -3.40
C LEU A 147 -1.19 8.46 -2.30
N ALA A 148 0.02 8.95 -2.16
CA ALA A 148 0.81 8.68 -0.96
C ALA A 148 0.02 9.12 0.28
N TYR A 149 0.06 8.33 1.36
CA TYR A 149 -0.74 8.65 2.55
C TYR A 149 -0.34 9.99 3.18
N THR A 150 0.92 10.40 3.03
CA THR A 150 1.43 11.72 3.40
C THR A 150 0.77 12.87 2.63
N ALA A 151 0.35 12.63 1.39
CA ALA A 151 -0.28 13.64 0.54
C ALA A 151 -1.78 13.84 0.85
N THR A 152 -2.34 13.01 1.72
CA THR A 152 -3.78 13.00 2.02
C THR A 152 -4.19 13.96 3.15
N ALA A 153 -3.31 14.84 3.62
CA ALA A 153 -3.52 15.71 4.77
C ALA A 153 -4.82 16.53 4.72
N GLY A 154 -5.36 16.81 3.54
CA GLY A 154 -6.61 17.56 3.36
C GLY A 154 -7.87 16.77 3.71
N TRP A 155 -7.95 15.49 3.36
CA TRP A 155 -9.12 14.63 3.59
C TRP A 155 -8.92 13.63 4.73
N ASN A 156 -7.68 13.46 5.17
CA ASN A 156 -7.31 12.56 6.26
C ASN A 156 -7.65 13.10 7.66
N ARG A 157 -8.32 14.26 7.75
CA ARG A 157 -8.73 14.84 9.05
C ARG A 157 -9.65 13.93 9.88
N THR A 158 -10.31 12.98 9.25
CA THR A 158 -11.21 12.03 9.89
C THR A 158 -10.65 10.64 10.03
N ASN A 159 -9.53 10.33 9.37
CA ASN A 159 -8.90 9.02 9.40
C ASN A 159 -7.66 9.06 10.29
N ALA A 160 -7.57 8.11 11.22
CA ALA A 160 -6.37 7.86 11.99
C ALA A 160 -5.26 7.28 11.08
N PRO A 161 -4.00 7.22 11.55
CA PRO A 161 -2.94 6.48 10.89
C PRO A 161 -3.37 5.06 10.52
N ILE A 162 -2.82 4.51 9.44
CA ILE A 162 -3.11 3.14 8.99
C ILE A 162 -2.54 2.14 10.01
N PRO A 163 -3.37 1.35 10.70
CA PRO A 163 -2.87 0.44 11.73
C PRO A 163 -2.61 -0.96 11.18
N PHE A 164 -1.56 -1.58 11.67
CA PHE A 164 -1.19 -2.96 11.37
C PHE A 164 -1.01 -3.75 12.67
N LEU A 165 -1.46 -5.00 12.70
CA LEU A 165 -1.06 -5.95 13.73
C LEU A 165 0.27 -6.59 13.29
N LEU A 166 1.34 -6.31 13.99
CA LEU A 166 2.60 -7.03 13.86
C LEU A 166 2.51 -8.29 14.72
N THR A 167 1.94 -9.35 14.15
CA THR A 167 1.57 -10.56 14.85
C THR A 167 1.93 -11.82 14.05
N ALA A 168 2.22 -12.88 14.77
CA ALA A 168 2.48 -14.22 14.26
C ALA A 168 2.21 -15.24 15.39
N ALA A 169 2.36 -16.53 15.10
CA ALA A 169 2.15 -17.59 16.09
C ALA A 169 3.12 -17.53 17.30
N ASN A 170 4.25 -16.84 17.15
CA ASN A 170 5.24 -16.65 18.22
C ASN A 170 6.13 -15.43 17.92
N LEU A 171 6.90 -15.01 18.93
CA LEU A 171 7.80 -13.86 18.86
C LEU A 171 8.86 -14.00 17.77
N GLU A 172 9.43 -15.19 17.59
CA GLU A 172 10.49 -15.41 16.59
C GLU A 172 9.99 -15.21 15.16
N THR A 173 8.83 -15.78 14.83
CA THR A 173 8.20 -15.56 13.53
C THR A 173 7.82 -14.09 13.33
N ALA A 174 7.36 -13.40 14.38
CA ALA A 174 7.05 -11.96 14.31
C ALA A 174 8.31 -11.11 14.05
N LYS A 175 9.45 -11.42 14.66
CA LYS A 175 10.75 -10.78 14.37
C LYS A 175 11.19 -11.02 12.93
N GLN A 176 11.00 -12.23 12.41
CA GLN A 176 11.29 -12.52 11.00
C GLN A 176 10.43 -11.69 10.02
N VAL A 177 9.19 -11.31 10.40
CA VAL A 177 8.38 -10.37 9.62
C VAL A 177 9.06 -9.00 9.56
N VAL A 178 9.54 -8.50 10.70
CA VAL A 178 10.29 -7.22 10.78
C VAL A 178 11.55 -7.28 9.93
N ASP A 179 12.32 -8.38 10.03
CA ASP A 179 13.54 -8.55 9.25
C ASP A 179 13.28 -8.51 7.74
N ARG A 180 12.21 -9.19 7.28
CA ARG A 180 11.80 -9.18 5.87
C ARG A 180 11.31 -7.81 5.42
N GLY A 181 10.57 -7.10 6.28
CA GLY A 181 10.13 -5.73 6.01
C GLY A 181 11.30 -4.77 5.82
N ALA A 182 12.22 -4.75 6.77
CA ALA A 182 13.42 -3.92 6.71
C ALA A 182 14.33 -4.27 5.53
N ALA A 183 14.50 -5.57 5.23
CA ALA A 183 15.33 -6.04 4.11
C ALA A 183 14.72 -5.77 2.73
N ALA A 184 13.43 -5.45 2.65
CA ALA A 184 12.73 -5.29 1.38
C ALA A 184 12.99 -3.92 0.70
N PHE A 185 13.29 -2.89 1.47
CA PHE A 185 13.28 -1.50 1.00
C PHE A 185 14.19 -1.28 -0.23
N ALA A 186 13.60 -0.79 -1.33
CA ALA A 186 14.28 -0.43 -2.58
C ALA A 186 15.13 -1.54 -3.22
N THR A 187 14.77 -2.81 -3.04
CA THR A 187 15.54 -3.96 -3.56
C THR A 187 15.21 -4.34 -4.99
N PHE A 188 14.04 -3.95 -5.51
CA PHE A 188 13.53 -4.28 -6.85
C PHE A 188 13.68 -5.78 -7.17
N PRO A 189 13.15 -6.68 -6.34
CA PRO A 189 13.39 -8.11 -6.47
C PRO A 189 12.80 -8.64 -7.79
N ALA A 190 13.53 -9.53 -8.45
CA ALA A 190 12.98 -10.32 -9.53
C ALA A 190 12.04 -11.39 -8.97
N GLY A 191 10.92 -11.66 -9.67
CA GLY A 191 9.94 -12.66 -9.24
C GLY A 191 8.60 -12.47 -9.91
N ALA A 192 7.55 -13.07 -9.34
CA ALA A 192 6.21 -12.99 -9.90
C ALA A 192 5.15 -12.71 -8.84
N PHE A 193 4.09 -12.03 -9.27
CA PHE A 193 2.83 -11.93 -8.55
C PHE A 193 1.91 -13.06 -9.01
N CYS A 194 1.46 -13.89 -8.08
CA CYS A 194 0.60 -15.03 -8.30
C CYS A 194 -0.85 -14.64 -8.08
N LEU A 195 -1.65 -14.65 -9.14
CA LEU A 195 -3.08 -14.37 -9.12
C LEU A 195 -3.81 -15.67 -9.47
N TYR A 196 -4.16 -16.44 -8.46
CA TYR A 196 -4.60 -17.82 -8.61
C TYR A 196 -6.08 -17.98 -8.32
N GLY A 197 -6.82 -18.46 -9.30
CA GLY A 197 -8.20 -18.88 -9.14
C GLY A 197 -8.33 -20.16 -8.31
N SER A 198 -9.55 -20.51 -7.97
CA SER A 198 -9.88 -21.77 -7.28
C SER A 198 -11.19 -22.35 -7.82
N ALA A 199 -11.47 -23.59 -7.45
CA ALA A 199 -12.77 -24.23 -7.73
C ALA A 199 -13.84 -23.87 -6.68
N ASP A 200 -13.52 -23.07 -5.68
CA ASP A 200 -14.46 -22.58 -4.67
C ASP A 200 -15.14 -21.31 -5.19
N ASP A 201 -16.30 -21.45 -5.80
CA ASP A 201 -17.03 -20.34 -6.44
C ASP A 201 -17.30 -19.18 -5.48
N ALA A 202 -17.60 -19.49 -4.22
CA ALA A 202 -17.89 -18.47 -3.20
C ALA A 202 -16.66 -17.63 -2.85
N ARG A 203 -15.47 -18.21 -2.91
CA ARG A 203 -14.20 -17.53 -2.61
C ARG A 203 -13.47 -17.04 -3.85
N ASN A 204 -13.83 -17.53 -5.04
CA ASN A 204 -13.18 -17.19 -6.32
C ASN A 204 -13.78 -15.95 -7.00
N ILE A 205 -14.56 -15.14 -6.30
CA ILE A 205 -15.31 -13.99 -6.86
C ILE A 205 -14.41 -12.94 -7.53
N ARG A 206 -13.13 -12.82 -7.11
CA ARG A 206 -12.17 -11.85 -7.66
C ARG A 206 -11.49 -12.32 -8.96
N TYR A 207 -11.57 -13.59 -9.29
CA TYR A 207 -10.86 -14.20 -10.41
C TYR A 207 -11.09 -13.47 -11.75
N ARG A 208 -12.30 -12.96 -11.99
CA ARG A 208 -12.65 -12.25 -13.23
C ARG A 208 -11.84 -10.97 -13.45
N THR A 209 -11.27 -10.40 -12.41
CA THR A 209 -10.46 -9.16 -12.48
C THR A 209 -8.99 -9.44 -12.78
N TYR A 210 -8.49 -10.65 -12.51
CA TYR A 210 -7.07 -11.00 -12.61
C TYR A 210 -6.44 -10.73 -14.00
N PRO A 211 -7.09 -11.04 -15.15
CA PRO A 211 -6.50 -10.73 -16.43
C PRO A 211 -6.29 -9.23 -16.68
N ALA A 212 -7.17 -8.39 -16.15
CA ALA A 212 -7.03 -6.93 -16.26
C ALA A 212 -5.85 -6.43 -15.42
N VAL A 213 -5.72 -6.94 -14.20
CA VAL A 213 -4.60 -6.62 -13.30
C VAL A 213 -3.26 -7.07 -13.91
N ALA A 214 -3.19 -8.30 -14.44
CA ALA A 214 -1.97 -8.83 -15.07
C ALA A 214 -1.50 -7.97 -16.25
N ARG A 215 -2.43 -7.43 -17.05
CA ARG A 215 -2.07 -6.48 -18.13
C ARG A 215 -1.44 -5.20 -17.58
N GLN A 216 -1.87 -4.73 -16.42
CA GLN A 216 -1.27 -3.55 -15.78
C GLN A 216 0.19 -3.83 -15.38
N PHE A 217 0.48 -5.03 -14.87
CA PHE A 217 1.87 -5.40 -14.51
C PHE A 217 2.83 -5.36 -15.69
N ALA A 218 2.39 -5.78 -16.86
CA ALA A 218 3.22 -5.75 -18.05
C ALA A 218 3.74 -4.35 -18.40
N LEU A 219 3.01 -3.29 -18.01
CA LEU A 219 3.43 -1.90 -18.20
C LEU A 219 4.65 -1.53 -17.32
N PHE A 220 4.90 -2.28 -16.24
CA PHE A 220 6.03 -2.08 -15.33
C PHE A 220 7.14 -3.12 -15.53
N GLY A 221 7.07 -3.93 -16.57
CA GLY A 221 8.02 -5.01 -16.79
C GLY A 221 7.97 -6.11 -15.73
N LEU A 222 6.88 -6.21 -14.98
CA LEU A 222 6.66 -7.22 -13.94
C LEU A 222 5.88 -8.41 -14.48
N SER A 223 6.13 -9.58 -13.90
CA SER A 223 5.45 -10.82 -14.27
C SER A 223 4.27 -11.09 -13.34
N ALA A 224 3.10 -11.30 -13.90
CA ALA A 224 1.95 -11.89 -13.21
C ALA A 224 1.70 -13.30 -13.73
N LEU A 225 1.54 -14.23 -12.83
CA LEU A 225 1.11 -15.59 -13.13
C LEU A 225 -0.39 -15.69 -12.88
N LEU A 226 -1.10 -16.11 -13.92
CA LEU A 226 -2.53 -16.37 -13.87
C LEU A 226 -2.77 -17.87 -13.93
N GLU A 227 -3.38 -18.42 -12.89
CA GLU A 227 -3.74 -19.82 -12.84
C GLU A 227 -5.23 -19.98 -12.51
N THR A 228 -5.85 -20.99 -13.13
CA THR A 228 -7.28 -21.24 -12.96
C THR A 228 -7.62 -22.03 -11.70
N ASN A 229 -6.67 -22.80 -11.17
CA ASN A 229 -6.86 -23.61 -9.98
C ASN A 229 -5.57 -23.64 -9.13
N ALA A 230 -5.54 -22.91 -8.03
CA ALA A 230 -4.40 -22.80 -7.13
C ALA A 230 -3.98 -24.14 -6.51
N VAL A 231 -4.91 -25.07 -6.28
CA VAL A 231 -4.63 -26.36 -5.61
C VAL A 231 -3.89 -27.32 -6.53
N SER A 232 -4.27 -27.38 -7.80
CA SER A 232 -3.67 -28.27 -8.80
C SER A 232 -2.58 -27.60 -9.64
N SER A 233 -2.39 -26.30 -9.48
CA SER A 233 -1.37 -25.55 -10.24
C SER A 233 0.06 -25.99 -9.85
N PRO A 234 1.00 -25.90 -10.78
CA PRO A 234 2.41 -26.07 -10.46
C PRO A 234 2.84 -25.16 -9.31
N ARG A 235 3.90 -25.55 -8.61
CA ARG A 235 4.50 -24.70 -7.59
C ARG A 235 4.78 -23.31 -8.17
N PRO A 236 4.38 -22.20 -7.47
CA PRO A 236 4.70 -20.86 -7.92
C PRO A 236 6.21 -20.70 -8.17
N PRO A 237 6.61 -19.87 -9.14
CA PRO A 237 8.02 -19.60 -9.38
C PRO A 237 8.62 -18.89 -8.16
N ARG A 238 9.93 -19.00 -8.03
CA ARG A 238 10.68 -18.35 -6.96
C ARG A 238 11.51 -17.20 -7.51
N PRO A 239 11.54 -16.10 -6.78
CA PRO A 239 10.78 -15.75 -5.59
C PRO A 239 9.34 -15.32 -5.91
N ILE A 240 8.44 -15.46 -4.91
CA ILE A 240 7.06 -14.93 -4.97
C ILE A 240 7.09 -13.50 -4.43
N LEU A 241 6.61 -12.53 -5.22
CA LEU A 241 6.48 -11.12 -4.84
C LEU A 241 5.13 -10.80 -4.20
N GLY A 242 4.11 -11.54 -4.59
CA GLY A 242 2.76 -11.46 -4.05
C GLY A 242 1.93 -12.68 -4.42
N TYR A 243 0.93 -12.99 -3.59
CA TYR A 243 0.07 -14.14 -3.79
C TYR A 243 -1.36 -13.80 -3.41
N VAL A 244 -2.28 -13.99 -4.33
CA VAL A 244 -3.72 -13.73 -4.16
C VAL A 244 -4.51 -14.93 -4.65
N ASN A 245 -5.38 -15.46 -3.78
CA ASN A 245 -6.33 -16.51 -4.16
C ASN A 245 -7.65 -16.40 -3.37
N GLY A 246 -8.53 -17.39 -3.53
CA GLY A 246 -9.73 -17.55 -2.73
C GLY A 246 -9.90 -19.03 -2.36
N LEU A 247 -9.47 -19.41 -1.16
CA LEU A 247 -9.53 -20.77 -0.62
C LEU A 247 -9.67 -20.75 0.89
N PRO A 248 -10.34 -21.73 1.51
CA PRO A 248 -10.41 -21.82 2.96
C PRO A 248 -9.03 -22.14 3.58
N ASN A 249 -8.22 -22.95 2.89
CA ASN A 249 -6.90 -23.35 3.35
C ASN A 249 -5.84 -23.07 2.28
N LEU A 250 -4.63 -22.77 2.74
CA LEU A 250 -3.52 -22.52 1.84
C LEU A 250 -3.13 -23.80 1.07
N PRO A 251 -2.80 -23.67 -0.22
CA PRO A 251 -2.34 -24.81 -1.00
C PRO A 251 -1.06 -25.44 -0.43
N THR A 252 -1.00 -26.76 -0.38
CA THR A 252 0.15 -27.49 0.15
C THR A 252 1.43 -27.29 -0.65
N ASN A 253 1.32 -26.96 -1.94
CA ASN A 253 2.47 -26.66 -2.80
C ASN A 253 3.22 -25.37 -2.41
N LEU A 254 2.68 -24.57 -1.49
CA LEU A 254 3.34 -23.38 -0.95
C LEU A 254 4.35 -23.72 0.18
N ALA A 255 4.32 -24.92 0.74
CA ALA A 255 5.18 -25.28 1.88
C ALA A 255 6.68 -25.04 1.61
N ASP A 256 7.12 -25.29 0.37
CA ASP A 256 8.52 -25.07 -0.05
C ASP A 256 8.66 -23.86 -0.97
N ALA A 257 7.66 -23.01 -1.11
CA ALA A 257 7.76 -21.80 -1.90
C ALA A 257 8.66 -20.78 -1.21
N ALA A 258 9.41 -20.01 -2.00
CA ALA A 258 10.22 -18.92 -1.49
C ALA A 258 9.52 -17.60 -1.73
N PHE A 259 9.15 -16.91 -0.64
CA PHE A 259 8.66 -15.54 -0.71
C PHE A 259 9.84 -14.57 -0.66
N ALA A 260 9.81 -13.57 -1.51
CA ALA A 260 10.77 -12.47 -1.45
C ALA A 260 10.55 -11.63 -0.18
N PRO A 261 11.60 -11.04 0.41
CA PRO A 261 11.41 -10.00 1.41
C PRO A 261 10.46 -8.92 0.89
N GLY A 262 9.49 -8.54 1.69
CA GLY A 262 8.44 -7.60 1.29
C GLY A 262 7.21 -8.23 0.61
N ALA A 263 7.17 -9.54 0.36
CA ALA A 263 6.02 -10.16 -0.30
C ALA A 263 4.71 -9.94 0.46
N ILE A 264 3.65 -9.60 -0.26
CA ILE A 264 2.27 -9.51 0.26
C ILE A 264 1.51 -10.75 -0.19
N ALA A 265 0.92 -11.48 0.76
CA ALA A 265 0.13 -12.66 0.43
C ALA A 265 -1.19 -12.68 1.20
N GLU A 266 -2.28 -13.01 0.51
CA GLU A 266 -3.60 -13.07 1.13
C GLU A 266 -4.50 -14.10 0.43
N HIS A 267 -5.53 -14.54 1.12
CA HIS A 267 -6.55 -15.40 0.58
C HIS A 267 -7.93 -14.97 1.04
N LEU A 268 -8.88 -14.94 0.13
CA LEU A 268 -10.26 -14.68 0.45
C LEU A 268 -10.84 -15.91 1.17
N THR A 269 -11.07 -15.76 2.47
CA THR A 269 -11.77 -16.73 3.31
C THR A 269 -12.40 -16.03 4.51
N SER A 270 -13.31 -16.72 5.22
CA SER A 270 -14.16 -16.08 6.22
C SER A 270 -13.43 -15.62 7.48
N CYS A 271 -12.39 -16.32 7.90
CA CYS A 271 -11.89 -16.20 9.27
C CYS A 271 -10.36 -16.09 9.38
N ALA A 272 -9.66 -15.73 8.30
CA ALA A 272 -8.20 -15.68 8.34
C ALA A 272 -7.62 -14.73 9.40
N GLY A 273 -8.37 -13.70 9.79
CA GLY A 273 -8.02 -12.75 10.84
C GLY A 273 -8.52 -13.11 12.24
N MET A 274 -9.27 -14.21 12.41
CA MET A 274 -9.66 -14.74 13.72
C MET A 274 -8.48 -15.47 14.36
N ILE A 275 -7.57 -14.72 14.91
CA ILE A 275 -6.39 -15.26 15.59
C ILE A 275 -6.64 -15.28 17.10
N PRO A 276 -6.10 -16.30 17.84
CA PRO A 276 -5.25 -17.39 17.34
C PRO A 276 -6.01 -18.51 16.58
N ASP A 277 -7.33 -18.64 16.77
CA ASP A 277 -8.14 -19.77 16.31
C ASP A 277 -9.07 -19.35 15.18
N PRO A 278 -8.68 -19.52 13.90
CA PRO A 278 -9.58 -19.28 12.78
C PRO A 278 -10.75 -20.27 12.80
N CYS A 279 -11.93 -19.79 12.39
CA CYS A 279 -13.12 -20.62 12.37
C CYS A 279 -12.99 -21.76 11.36
N LEU A 280 -13.67 -22.87 11.63
CA LEU A 280 -13.84 -24.02 10.72
C LEU A 280 -12.50 -24.62 10.20
N GLY A 281 -11.42 -24.48 10.95
CA GLY A 281 -10.10 -25.00 10.57
C GLY A 281 -9.51 -24.35 9.32
N GLN A 282 -9.90 -23.12 9.02
CA GLN A 282 -9.33 -22.35 7.91
C GLN A 282 -7.90 -21.90 8.23
N SER A 283 -7.09 -21.69 7.20
CA SER A 283 -5.77 -21.08 7.37
C SER A 283 -5.92 -19.63 7.83
N SER A 284 -4.97 -19.18 8.65
CA SER A 284 -4.93 -17.83 9.21
C SER A 284 -3.89 -16.94 8.52
N VAL A 285 -3.91 -15.65 8.83
CA VAL A 285 -2.85 -14.71 8.46
C VAL A 285 -1.49 -15.12 9.03
N TRP A 286 -1.43 -15.85 10.15
CA TRP A 286 -0.19 -16.37 10.72
C TRP A 286 0.47 -17.43 9.84
N ASP A 287 -0.32 -18.21 9.09
CA ASP A 287 0.22 -19.18 8.13
C ASP A 287 0.98 -18.48 7.00
N TRP A 288 0.50 -17.33 6.53
CA TRP A 288 1.23 -16.51 5.59
C TRP A 288 2.55 -15.98 6.17
N MET A 289 2.54 -15.51 7.43
CA MET A 289 3.76 -15.05 8.11
C MET A 289 4.79 -16.18 8.25
N ARG A 290 4.33 -17.38 8.60
CA ARG A 290 5.16 -18.59 8.71
C ARG A 290 5.75 -19.02 7.36
N LEU A 291 5.01 -18.88 6.26
CA LEU A 291 5.47 -19.21 4.91
C LEU A 291 6.44 -18.18 4.34
N GLY A 292 6.56 -17.01 4.93
CA GLY A 292 7.53 -15.99 4.51
C GLY A 292 6.93 -14.70 3.95
N ALA A 293 5.61 -14.53 3.94
CA ALA A 293 5.00 -13.25 3.62
C ALA A 293 5.38 -12.18 4.66
N THR A 294 5.45 -10.93 4.22
CA THR A 294 5.77 -9.78 5.08
C THR A 294 4.52 -9.04 5.50
N ALA A 295 3.47 -9.08 4.68
CA ALA A 295 2.18 -8.49 5.00
C ALA A 295 1.02 -9.34 4.45
N SER A 296 -0.15 -9.21 5.09
CA SER A 296 -1.36 -9.96 4.77
C SER A 296 -2.61 -9.20 5.22
N TYR A 297 -3.78 -9.74 4.86
CA TYR A 297 -5.08 -9.30 5.29
C TYR A 297 -5.97 -10.50 5.65
N GLY A 298 -6.82 -10.37 6.67
CA GLY A 298 -7.77 -11.40 7.03
C GLY A 298 -8.98 -10.85 7.74
N THR A 299 -10.15 -11.46 7.51
CA THR A 299 -11.41 -11.09 8.17
C THR A 299 -11.56 -11.76 9.53
N VAL A 300 -12.14 -11.04 10.50
CA VAL A 300 -12.24 -11.43 11.92
C VAL A 300 -13.60 -12.02 12.32
N CYS A 301 -14.50 -12.10 11.36
CA CYS A 301 -15.82 -12.75 11.49
C CYS A 301 -16.30 -13.09 10.08
N GLU A 302 -17.42 -13.85 9.95
CA GLU A 302 -17.97 -14.18 8.63
C GLU A 302 -18.34 -12.92 7.84
N PRO A 303 -17.61 -12.59 6.75
CA PRO A 303 -17.84 -11.37 5.97
C PRO A 303 -18.85 -11.59 4.83
N CYS A 304 -19.29 -12.82 4.57
CA CYS A 304 -19.85 -13.27 3.30
C CYS A 304 -18.91 -12.97 2.09
N ALA A 305 -19.28 -13.44 0.92
CA ALA A 305 -18.47 -13.27 -0.29
C ALA A 305 -18.67 -11.87 -0.93
N PHE A 306 -18.55 -10.80 -0.16
CA PHE A 306 -18.56 -9.43 -0.65
C PHE A 306 -17.14 -9.00 -1.04
N GLN A 307 -16.89 -8.83 -2.33
CA GLN A 307 -15.56 -8.49 -2.84
C GLN A 307 -14.96 -7.25 -2.18
N GLU A 308 -15.77 -6.23 -1.89
CA GLU A 308 -15.35 -4.98 -1.27
C GLU A 308 -14.80 -5.10 0.15
N LYS A 309 -14.96 -6.24 0.81
CA LYS A 309 -14.41 -6.54 2.14
C LYS A 309 -13.03 -7.19 2.10
N PHE A 310 -12.53 -7.47 0.92
CA PHE A 310 -11.24 -8.12 0.70
C PHE A 310 -10.34 -7.26 -0.17
N PRO A 311 -9.01 -7.47 -0.12
CA PRO A 311 -8.09 -6.77 -0.98
C PRO A 311 -8.44 -6.93 -2.46
N ASP A 312 -8.54 -5.80 -3.17
CA ASP A 312 -8.61 -5.81 -4.63
C ASP A 312 -7.26 -6.29 -5.18
N PRO A 313 -7.23 -7.18 -6.19
CA PRO A 313 -5.99 -7.63 -6.82
C PRO A 313 -5.10 -6.52 -7.36
N MET A 314 -5.63 -5.30 -7.56
CA MET A 314 -4.84 -4.10 -7.87
C MET A 314 -3.81 -3.76 -6.78
N ILE A 315 -3.89 -4.34 -5.59
CA ILE A 315 -2.85 -4.22 -4.54
C ILE A 315 -1.45 -4.47 -5.10
N ALA A 316 -1.31 -5.49 -5.94
CA ALA A 316 -0.04 -5.84 -6.53
C ALA A 316 0.46 -4.75 -7.51
N PHE A 317 -0.45 -4.11 -8.26
CA PHE A 317 -0.14 -2.99 -9.14
C PHE A 317 0.35 -1.76 -8.35
N TRP A 318 -0.38 -1.37 -7.30
CA TRP A 318 0.03 -0.23 -6.46
C TRP A 318 1.36 -0.48 -5.76
N TYR A 319 1.54 -1.70 -5.24
CA TYR A 319 2.79 -2.10 -4.61
C TYR A 319 3.98 -2.02 -5.57
N ALA A 320 3.80 -2.51 -6.80
CA ALA A 320 4.80 -2.44 -7.86
C ALA A 320 5.14 -0.99 -8.30
N ARG A 321 4.22 -0.05 -8.09
CA ARG A 321 4.45 1.38 -8.32
C ARG A 321 5.27 2.06 -7.21
N GLY A 322 5.67 1.34 -6.18
CA GLY A 322 6.52 1.85 -5.11
C GLY A 322 5.77 2.29 -3.84
N PHE A 323 4.44 2.10 -3.76
CA PHE A 323 3.74 2.26 -2.49
C PHE A 323 4.24 1.23 -1.48
N CYS A 324 4.29 1.58 -0.20
CA CYS A 324 4.63 0.61 0.84
C CYS A 324 3.47 -0.38 1.07
N ALA A 325 3.73 -1.48 1.77
CA ALA A 325 2.73 -2.50 2.07
C ALA A 325 1.51 -1.92 2.80
N GLY A 326 1.73 -0.96 3.70
CA GLY A 326 0.68 -0.27 4.43
C GLY A 326 -0.27 0.48 3.54
N GLU A 327 0.26 1.28 2.62
CA GLU A 327 -0.53 2.03 1.66
C GLU A 327 -1.24 1.11 0.67
N ALA A 328 -0.52 0.15 0.07
CA ALA A 328 -1.08 -0.77 -0.92
C ALA A 328 -2.25 -1.59 -0.34
N LEU A 329 -2.09 -2.13 0.88
CA LEU A 329 -3.15 -2.87 1.57
C LEU A 329 -4.33 -1.98 1.95
N ALA A 330 -4.09 -0.78 2.49
CA ALA A 330 -5.16 0.13 2.85
C ALA A 330 -5.95 0.62 1.64
N MET A 331 -5.28 0.90 0.51
CA MET A 331 -5.94 1.25 -0.76
C MET A 331 -6.72 0.09 -1.37
N SER A 332 -6.41 -1.15 -1.03
CA SER A 332 -7.00 -2.31 -1.70
C SER A 332 -8.35 -2.76 -1.13
N VAL A 333 -8.73 -2.33 0.07
CA VAL A 333 -9.97 -2.77 0.70
C VAL A 333 -10.97 -1.65 0.81
N ARG A 334 -12.11 -1.79 0.14
CA ARG A 334 -13.15 -0.75 0.12
C ARG A 334 -13.91 -0.65 1.43
N ASN A 335 -14.25 -1.80 2.04
CA ASN A 335 -14.99 -1.87 3.29
C ASN A 335 -14.23 -2.75 4.31
N PRO A 336 -13.13 -2.26 4.91
CA PRO A 336 -12.23 -3.06 5.74
C PRO A 336 -12.75 -3.35 7.15
N TYR A 337 -13.93 -2.87 7.56
CA TYR A 337 -14.38 -2.88 8.94
C TYR A 337 -14.40 -4.27 9.62
N GLN A 338 -14.56 -5.35 8.85
CA GLN A 338 -14.49 -6.73 9.35
C GLN A 338 -13.12 -7.38 9.17
N GLY A 339 -12.09 -6.63 8.83
CA GLY A 339 -10.77 -7.17 8.57
C GLY A 339 -9.67 -6.51 9.38
N ILE A 340 -8.51 -7.17 9.38
CA ILE A 340 -7.26 -6.67 9.95
C ILE A 340 -6.16 -6.68 8.91
N TRP A 341 -5.34 -5.64 8.93
CA TRP A 341 -4.05 -5.59 8.24
C TRP A 341 -2.98 -6.16 9.16
N VAL A 342 -2.14 -7.04 8.64
CA VAL A 342 -1.12 -7.76 9.42
C VAL A 342 0.23 -7.65 8.75
N GLY A 343 1.30 -7.52 9.55
CA GLY A 343 2.69 -7.51 9.08
C GLY A 343 3.40 -6.18 9.26
N ASP A 344 4.43 -5.93 8.44
CA ASP A 344 5.20 -4.69 8.47
C ASP A 344 4.72 -3.72 7.38
N PRO A 345 4.08 -2.58 7.75
CA PRO A 345 3.58 -1.61 6.78
C PRO A 345 4.69 -0.89 5.99
N LEU A 346 5.92 -0.84 6.50
CA LEU A 346 7.03 -0.15 5.86
C LEU A 346 7.71 -0.95 4.74
N ALA A 347 7.36 -2.23 4.57
CA ALA A 347 7.92 -3.02 3.46
C ALA A 347 7.62 -2.35 2.12
N ALA A 348 8.66 -2.01 1.35
CA ALA A 348 8.55 -1.25 0.11
C ALA A 348 9.64 -1.67 -0.90
N PRO A 349 9.58 -2.90 -1.45
CA PRO A 349 10.62 -3.43 -2.32
C PRO A 349 10.78 -2.64 -3.63
N PHE A 350 9.73 -1.98 -4.09
CA PHE A 350 9.73 -1.19 -5.33
C PHE A 350 9.81 0.32 -5.07
N ALA A 351 10.10 0.73 -3.84
CA ALA A 351 10.36 2.14 -3.55
C ALA A 351 11.59 2.63 -4.31
N ALA A 352 11.52 3.85 -4.84
CA ALA A 352 12.61 4.50 -5.56
C ALA A 352 12.98 5.83 -4.86
N PRO A 353 13.54 5.77 -3.64
CA PRO A 353 13.82 6.96 -2.85
C PRO A 353 14.90 7.80 -3.53
N PRO A 354 14.78 9.15 -3.50
CA PRO A 354 15.86 10.02 -3.94
C PRO A 354 17.07 9.88 -3.01
N SER A 355 18.26 10.16 -3.56
CA SER A 355 19.45 10.34 -2.73
C SER A 355 19.40 11.73 -2.11
N VAL A 356 19.39 11.80 -0.78
CA VAL A 356 19.41 13.07 -0.03
C VAL A 356 20.67 13.07 0.83
N VAL A 357 21.55 14.05 0.58
CA VAL A 357 22.83 14.17 1.30
C VAL A 357 22.94 15.53 1.94
N LEU A 358 23.01 15.56 3.27
CA LEU A 358 23.34 16.77 4.03
C LEU A 358 24.84 17.03 3.90
N ARG A 359 25.21 18.13 3.23
CA ARG A 359 26.59 18.56 3.01
C ARG A 359 27.12 19.42 4.15
N ALA A 360 26.25 20.27 4.72
CA ALA A 360 26.52 21.07 5.90
C ALA A 360 25.22 21.23 6.71
N PRO A 361 25.30 21.30 8.05
CA PRO A 361 26.51 21.13 8.87
C PRO A 361 27.05 19.69 8.82
N ALA A 362 28.28 19.50 9.28
CA ALA A 362 28.89 18.19 9.40
C ALA A 362 28.11 17.30 10.38
N ARG A 363 28.15 15.98 10.21
CA ARG A 363 27.52 15.03 11.14
C ARG A 363 28.07 15.23 12.54
N ASN A 364 27.18 15.31 13.54
CA ASN A 364 27.49 15.56 14.94
C ASN A 364 28.10 16.97 15.22
N ALA A 365 27.91 17.94 14.32
CA ALA A 365 28.28 19.33 14.61
C ALA A 365 27.37 19.87 15.74
N GLU A 366 27.95 20.61 16.66
CA GLU A 366 27.18 21.43 17.59
C GLU A 366 26.59 22.60 16.80
N LEU A 367 25.29 22.81 16.95
CA LEU A 367 24.54 23.86 16.27
C LEU A 367 24.22 24.97 17.25
N ASP A 368 24.52 26.22 16.88
CA ASP A 368 24.19 27.42 17.63
C ASP A 368 23.59 28.46 16.68
N GLY A 369 22.50 29.09 17.13
CA GLY A 369 21.80 30.12 16.37
C GLY A 369 21.25 29.65 15.01
N GLU A 370 21.34 30.50 14.00
CA GLU A 370 20.94 30.19 12.62
C GLU A 370 22.03 29.39 11.90
N THR A 371 21.71 28.16 11.54
CA THR A 371 22.63 27.27 10.84
C THR A 371 22.12 26.97 9.43
N PRO A 372 22.85 27.38 8.36
CA PRO A 372 22.45 27.10 6.99
C PRO A 372 22.58 25.60 6.68
N LEU A 373 21.55 25.00 6.11
CA LEU A 373 21.57 23.63 5.64
C LEU A 373 21.98 23.60 4.17
N GLN A 374 23.03 22.82 3.83
CA GLN A 374 23.40 22.52 2.46
C GLN A 374 23.01 21.09 2.14
N ILE A 375 22.02 20.92 1.27
CA ILE A 375 21.44 19.62 0.93
C ILE A 375 21.61 19.39 -0.58
N SER A 376 22.16 18.21 -0.93
CA SER A 376 22.16 17.71 -2.30
C SER A 376 21.07 16.68 -2.45
N VAL A 377 20.26 16.80 -3.49
CA VAL A 377 19.18 15.86 -3.81
C VAL A 377 19.37 15.38 -5.23
N ALA A 378 19.28 14.06 -5.43
CA ALA A 378 19.27 13.44 -6.75
C ALA A 378 18.13 12.43 -6.81
N ALA A 379 17.33 12.47 -7.87
CA ALA A 379 16.30 11.48 -8.11
C ALA A 379 16.91 10.07 -8.27
N HIS A 380 16.16 9.06 -7.86
CA HIS A 380 16.50 7.68 -8.18
C HIS A 380 16.30 7.44 -9.69
N GLU A 381 17.10 6.57 -10.32
CA GLU A 381 16.98 6.27 -11.78
C GLU A 381 15.59 5.74 -12.19
N ARG A 382 14.89 5.09 -11.26
CA ARG A 382 13.52 4.55 -11.43
C ARG A 382 12.47 5.42 -10.75
N GLY A 383 12.84 6.54 -10.15
CA GLY A 383 11.95 7.40 -9.36
C GLY A 383 11.62 8.70 -10.07
N ALA A 384 10.50 9.29 -9.69
CA ALA A 384 10.19 10.67 -10.04
C ALA A 384 11.08 11.64 -9.23
N PRO A 385 11.27 12.87 -9.69
CA PRO A 385 11.88 13.91 -8.87
C PRO A 385 11.15 14.07 -7.54
N PRO A 386 11.85 14.34 -6.42
CA PRO A 386 11.21 14.53 -5.12
C PRO A 386 10.18 15.66 -5.17
N VAL A 387 9.03 15.43 -4.59
CA VAL A 387 7.95 16.43 -4.54
C VAL A 387 8.18 17.43 -3.41
N TYR A 388 8.78 17.00 -2.31
CA TYR A 388 9.20 17.84 -1.19
C TYR A 388 10.24 17.10 -0.32
N LEU A 389 10.91 17.86 0.54
CA LEU A 389 11.79 17.35 1.59
C LEU A 389 11.21 17.74 2.95
N ASP A 390 11.13 16.79 3.84
CA ASP A 390 10.74 17.02 5.22
C ASP A 390 11.97 17.10 6.13
N LEU A 391 11.99 18.11 6.98
CA LEU A 391 12.99 18.24 8.02
C LEU A 391 12.44 17.63 9.32
N TYR A 392 13.19 16.70 9.89
CA TYR A 392 12.94 16.15 11.23
C TYR A 392 14.07 16.54 12.17
N LEU A 393 13.72 17.04 13.34
CA LEU A 393 14.65 17.35 14.43
C LEU A 393 14.31 16.46 15.63
N ASP A 394 15.28 15.68 16.10
CA ASP A 394 15.08 14.71 17.20
C ASP A 394 13.89 13.77 17.00
N GLY A 395 13.70 13.33 15.74
CA GLY A 395 12.61 12.45 15.36
C GLY A 395 11.24 13.11 15.20
N ARG A 396 11.14 14.43 15.36
CA ARG A 396 9.90 15.21 15.19
C ARG A 396 9.91 16.00 13.89
N HIS A 397 8.82 15.96 13.16
CA HIS A 397 8.64 16.76 11.97
C HIS A 397 8.66 18.26 12.34
N HIS A 398 9.50 19.00 11.66
CA HIS A 398 9.66 20.44 11.88
C HIS A 398 8.99 21.26 10.77
N ALA A 399 9.40 21.07 9.53
CA ALA A 399 8.83 21.79 8.39
C ALA A 399 9.19 21.09 7.08
N PRO A 400 8.39 21.27 6.01
CA PRO A 400 8.87 20.97 4.65
C PRO A 400 9.91 22.00 4.24
N ILE A 401 11.03 21.53 3.64
CA ILE A 401 12.15 22.40 3.20
C ILE A 401 11.91 22.90 1.79
N ALA A 402 11.40 22.07 0.90
CA ALA A 402 11.18 22.39 -0.50
C ALA A 402 9.96 21.65 -1.06
N ARG A 403 9.32 22.26 -2.05
CA ARG A 403 8.27 21.65 -2.86
C ARG A 403 8.57 21.89 -4.31
N PRO A 404 9.20 20.95 -5.03
CA PRO A 404 9.32 21.06 -6.47
C PRO A 404 7.92 20.95 -7.11
N PHE A 405 7.68 21.82 -8.07
CA PHE A 405 6.46 21.80 -8.88
C PHE A 405 6.74 21.17 -10.23
N ALA A 406 5.71 20.77 -10.93
CA ALA A 406 5.83 20.36 -12.31
C ALA A 406 6.47 21.52 -13.14
N PRO A 407 7.37 21.23 -14.08
CA PRO A 407 8.04 22.27 -14.85
C PRO A 407 7.06 23.13 -15.64
N VAL A 408 7.04 24.43 -15.34
CA VAL A 408 6.14 25.40 -15.96
C VAL A 408 6.41 25.50 -17.46
N GLY A 409 5.34 25.55 -18.25
CA GLY A 409 5.42 25.67 -19.70
C GLY A 409 5.69 24.37 -20.44
N ASN A 410 5.91 23.25 -19.73
CA ASN A 410 5.90 21.93 -20.36
C ASN A 410 4.52 21.66 -20.96
N GLU A 411 4.50 21.13 -22.17
CA GLU A 411 3.28 20.68 -22.82
C GLU A 411 3.20 19.16 -22.72
N LEU A 412 2.28 18.67 -21.88
CA LEU A 412 1.99 17.24 -21.74
C LEU A 412 1.10 16.83 -22.91
N VAL A 413 1.50 15.86 -23.70
CA VAL A 413 0.78 15.44 -24.90
C VAL A 413 0.41 13.98 -24.81
N ALA A 414 -0.85 13.66 -25.08
CA ALA A 414 -1.33 12.30 -25.33
C ALA A 414 -1.87 12.21 -26.76
N GLN A 415 -1.44 11.22 -27.50
CA GLN A 415 -1.95 10.90 -28.83
C GLN A 415 -2.60 9.54 -28.85
N VAL A 416 -3.85 9.48 -29.32
CA VAL A 416 -4.62 8.24 -29.44
C VAL A 416 -5.19 8.18 -30.86
N GLY A 417 -4.65 7.31 -31.68
CA GLY A 417 -4.94 7.30 -33.11
C GLY A 417 -4.49 8.61 -33.76
N THR A 418 -5.41 9.31 -34.40
CA THR A 418 -5.17 10.62 -35.00
C THR A 418 -5.46 11.80 -34.05
N ASN A 419 -6.05 11.53 -32.88
CA ASN A 419 -6.40 12.58 -31.93
C ASN A 419 -5.19 12.93 -31.05
N ARG A 420 -4.87 14.22 -31.03
CA ARG A 420 -3.82 14.78 -30.16
C ARG A 420 -4.48 15.64 -29.09
N PHE A 421 -4.13 15.37 -27.84
CA PHE A 421 -4.55 16.10 -26.66
C PHE A 421 -3.34 16.70 -25.99
N ALA A 422 -3.40 17.98 -25.65
CA ALA A 422 -2.27 18.68 -25.06
C ALA A 422 -2.74 19.52 -23.87
N TYR A 423 -1.89 19.59 -22.85
CA TYR A 423 -2.07 20.41 -21.67
C TYR A 423 -0.77 21.11 -21.32
N VAL A 424 -0.81 22.44 -21.21
CA VAL A 424 0.36 23.24 -20.81
C VAL A 424 0.33 23.41 -19.29
N VAL A 425 1.42 22.98 -18.64
CA VAL A 425 1.57 23.08 -17.19
C VAL A 425 1.64 24.55 -16.78
N ALA A 426 0.73 24.97 -15.89
CA ALA A 426 0.66 26.33 -15.39
C ALA A 426 1.67 26.59 -14.23
N PRO A 427 1.92 27.88 -13.91
CA PRO A 427 2.75 28.23 -12.75
C PRO A 427 2.19 27.64 -11.44
N ALA A 428 3.07 27.11 -10.60
CA ALA A 428 2.75 26.55 -9.28
C ALA A 428 1.87 25.27 -9.29
N GLU A 429 1.68 24.64 -10.44
CA GLU A 429 1.04 23.32 -10.50
C GLU A 429 2.01 22.25 -10.05
N ASP A 430 1.49 21.33 -9.22
CA ASP A 430 2.17 20.08 -8.90
C ASP A 430 1.83 18.97 -9.93
N LEU A 431 2.44 17.81 -9.78
CA LEU A 431 2.21 16.68 -10.68
C LEU A 431 0.75 16.21 -10.70
N TYR A 432 0.03 16.35 -9.59
CA TYR A 432 -1.37 15.94 -9.48
C TYR A 432 -2.27 16.90 -10.27
N ALA A 433 -2.03 18.19 -10.16
CA ALA A 433 -2.74 19.20 -10.93
C ALA A 433 -2.45 19.08 -12.44
N ALA A 434 -1.19 18.82 -12.80
CA ALA A 434 -0.80 18.60 -14.19
C ALA A 434 -1.46 17.34 -14.79
N ALA A 435 -1.54 16.24 -14.04
CA ALA A 435 -2.26 15.03 -14.45
C ALA A 435 -3.77 15.29 -14.62
N ALA A 436 -4.37 16.03 -13.69
CA ALA A 436 -5.77 16.42 -13.77
C ALA A 436 -6.05 17.32 -14.98
N GLY A 437 -5.15 18.26 -15.29
CA GLY A 437 -5.22 19.14 -16.44
C GLY A 437 -5.15 18.37 -17.77
N LEU A 438 -4.25 17.40 -17.89
CA LEU A 438 -4.18 16.54 -19.07
C LEU A 438 -5.45 15.66 -19.21
N ALA A 439 -5.95 15.09 -18.12
CA ALA A 439 -7.18 14.31 -18.15
C ALA A 439 -8.37 15.18 -18.57
N TRP A 440 -8.45 16.42 -18.10
CA TRP A 440 -9.46 17.38 -18.52
C TRP A 440 -9.36 17.68 -20.03
N ALA A 441 -8.15 17.94 -20.55
CA ALA A 441 -7.94 18.21 -21.98
C ALA A 441 -8.37 17.03 -22.86
N ILE A 442 -8.11 15.80 -22.45
CA ILE A 442 -8.55 14.58 -23.14
C ILE A 442 -10.07 14.49 -23.13
N ASN A 443 -10.71 14.72 -22.00
CA ASN A 443 -12.19 14.67 -21.89
C ASN A 443 -12.87 15.75 -22.74
N ALA A 444 -12.32 16.95 -22.76
CA ALA A 444 -12.83 18.05 -23.57
C ALA A 444 -12.73 17.79 -25.08
N GLY A 445 -11.63 17.17 -25.53
CA GLY A 445 -11.38 16.90 -26.96
C GLY A 445 -11.84 15.51 -27.44
N GLY A 446 -12.06 14.56 -26.52
CA GLY A 446 -12.32 13.15 -26.84
C GLY A 446 -13.76 12.84 -27.27
N ALA A 447 -14.68 13.82 -27.23
CA ALA A 447 -16.10 13.70 -27.61
C ALA A 447 -16.80 12.44 -27.05
N GLY A 448 -16.39 11.98 -25.85
CA GLY A 448 -16.92 10.78 -25.21
C GLY A 448 -16.45 9.44 -25.81
N GLN A 449 -15.67 9.46 -26.87
CA GLN A 449 -15.05 8.26 -27.46
C GLN A 449 -13.71 7.93 -26.81
N ILE A 450 -12.98 8.96 -26.39
CA ILE A 450 -11.76 8.89 -25.61
C ILE A 450 -12.02 9.66 -24.33
N THR A 451 -11.88 9.02 -23.19
CA THR A 451 -12.08 9.60 -21.88
C THR A 451 -10.85 9.39 -21.00
N ALA A 452 -10.65 10.27 -20.03
CA ALA A 452 -9.53 10.14 -19.11
C ALA A 452 -9.94 10.46 -17.68
N SER A 453 -9.26 9.84 -16.73
CA SER A 453 -9.36 10.16 -15.31
C SER A 453 -7.96 10.32 -14.72
N ALA A 454 -7.75 11.36 -13.93
CA ALA A 454 -6.54 11.51 -13.15
C ALA A 454 -6.62 10.63 -11.90
N LYS A 455 -5.54 9.92 -11.61
CA LYS A 455 -5.31 9.11 -10.43
C LYS A 455 -3.97 9.56 -9.83
N ALA A 456 -4.04 10.55 -8.96
CA ALA A 456 -2.86 11.24 -8.46
C ALA A 456 -1.99 11.80 -9.61
N ASP A 457 -0.76 11.35 -9.75
CA ASP A 457 0.20 11.73 -10.79
C ASP A 457 0.06 10.93 -12.10
N ARG A 458 -0.93 10.06 -12.20
CA ARG A 458 -1.19 9.18 -13.35
C ARG A 458 -2.49 9.56 -14.07
N VAL A 459 -2.47 9.48 -15.39
CA VAL A 459 -3.68 9.63 -16.21
C VAL A 459 -4.08 8.28 -16.78
N GLU A 460 -5.29 7.85 -16.50
CA GLU A 460 -5.89 6.65 -17.06
C GLU A 460 -6.77 7.03 -18.25
N ILE A 461 -6.48 6.46 -19.42
CA ILE A 461 -7.17 6.79 -20.68
C ILE A 461 -7.98 5.56 -21.12
N ALA A 462 -9.27 5.76 -21.34
CA ALA A 462 -10.19 4.76 -21.87
C ALA A 462 -10.65 5.13 -23.26
N VAL A 463 -10.62 4.16 -24.18
CA VAL A 463 -11.03 4.32 -25.59
C VAL A 463 -12.18 3.39 -25.88
N ARG A 464 -13.30 3.91 -26.35
CA ARG A 464 -14.52 3.14 -26.63
C ARG A 464 -14.33 2.14 -27.78
N GLN A 465 -13.61 2.54 -28.81
CA GLN A 465 -13.25 1.69 -29.95
C GLN A 465 -11.73 1.65 -30.07
N PRO A 466 -11.07 0.69 -29.40
CA PRO A 466 -9.61 0.66 -29.33
C PRO A 466 -8.92 0.14 -30.61
N ARG A 467 -9.68 -0.18 -31.65
CA ARG A 467 -9.17 -0.64 -32.95
C ARG A 467 -9.60 0.29 -34.08
N GLY A 468 -8.72 0.50 -35.04
CA GLY A 468 -9.00 1.22 -36.26
C GLY A 468 -9.90 0.44 -37.22
N ALA A 469 -10.26 1.04 -38.34
CA ALA A 469 -11.04 0.41 -39.40
C ALA A 469 -10.35 -0.81 -40.03
N ASP A 470 -9.02 -0.88 -39.91
CA ASP A 470 -8.17 -2.00 -40.32
C ASP A 470 -8.11 -3.15 -39.30
N GLY A 471 -8.85 -3.02 -38.18
CA GLY A 471 -8.86 -4.01 -37.09
C GLY A 471 -7.61 -3.99 -36.20
N LEU A 472 -6.61 -3.12 -36.46
CA LEU A 472 -5.41 -2.98 -35.65
C LEU A 472 -5.65 -2.10 -34.44
N PRO A 473 -4.90 -2.29 -33.31
CA PRO A 473 -4.96 -1.38 -32.18
C PRO A 473 -4.65 0.05 -32.61
N LEU A 474 -5.39 1.03 -32.07
CA LEU A 474 -5.09 2.44 -32.32
C LEU A 474 -3.67 2.76 -31.81
N PRO A 475 -2.86 3.48 -32.57
CA PRO A 475 -1.55 3.92 -32.10
C PRO A 475 -1.74 4.84 -30.89
N PHE A 476 -0.87 4.65 -29.91
CA PHE A 476 -0.85 5.45 -28.67
C PHE A 476 0.56 5.97 -28.42
N ALA A 477 0.67 7.25 -28.13
CA ALA A 477 1.92 7.88 -27.73
C ALA A 477 1.66 8.95 -26.68
N VAL A 478 2.64 9.19 -25.83
CA VAL A 478 2.68 10.36 -24.94
C VAL A 478 4.07 11.01 -25.05
N SER A 479 4.10 12.31 -24.88
CA SER A 479 5.33 13.08 -24.90
C SER A 479 5.24 14.30 -23.99
N VAL A 480 6.37 14.82 -23.61
CA VAL A 480 6.52 16.17 -23.08
C VAL A 480 7.14 17.02 -24.17
N GLU A 481 6.40 17.99 -24.66
CA GLU A 481 6.85 18.93 -25.69
C GLU A 481 7.16 20.27 -25.03
N LYS A 482 8.04 21.06 -25.64
CA LYS A 482 8.51 22.34 -25.08
C LYS A 482 9.06 22.18 -23.65
N GLY A 483 9.54 20.96 -23.32
CA GLY A 483 10.06 20.64 -22.02
C GLY A 483 11.44 21.24 -21.83
N PHE A 484 11.59 21.97 -20.72
CA PHE A 484 12.90 22.23 -20.19
C PHE A 484 13.19 21.18 -19.14
N ALA A 485 14.30 20.46 -19.30
CA ALA A 485 14.77 19.62 -18.23
C ALA A 485 14.95 20.52 -16.99
N ALA A 486 14.32 20.14 -15.88
CA ALA A 486 14.53 20.79 -14.60
C ALA A 486 15.92 20.49 -14.07
#